data_1ebed28deaacbd6eba7bdf8466510d2c
#
_entry.id   1ebed28deaacbd6eba7bdf8466510d2c
#
_cell.length_a   1.000
_cell.length_b   1.000
_cell.length_c   1.000
_cell.angle_alpha   90.00
_cell.angle_beta   90.00
_cell.angle_gamma   90.00
#
_symmetry.space_group_name_H-M   'P 1'
#
loop_
_entity.id
_entity.type
_entity.pdbx_description
1 polymer ?
#
loop_
_entity_poly.entity_id
_entity_poly.type
_entity_poly.pdbx_seq_one_letter_code
_entity_poly.pdbx_strand_id
1 'polypeptide(L)'
;VGPVGSTKTTAGIMKILHHAAEMAPCKDGVRRSRAIWVRNTREQLRDTSIPDFMKWIPEGVMGSFLKTEYKFVIKVGDIECEVLFRGLDDANDVRRLLSLQASFFIFDEFREIHPDIFNAAQGRLGRYPDKMMNVVGCKTDDGRPNAHLWGMTNPPDQDTFWEDILSKPPENCHVTIQPSGLSPEADWTQFLPDDYYDNLAHNKTEDWIAVYIHAEFGKSLAGQPVFRAFDRSTHISKNEIVPMSPINDSPLLVGIDAGLTPAAVVGQLSYDGRLVIYDAIVSDGMGALRFVREKLKPLLTNKFPGRRCLVIIDPAAFQRVQTDERTVADIYKAEGFTIKPARTNSIAARIAAVDKFLTRLVDGKSGLIIDPESASPLIKALAGKYMYKINTKGAKDEKPDKSHPWSDIADAFQYMCLHADGGEVFGAAMHANNRREVKKVSAGGWT
;
A
#
# COMPACT_ATOMS: atom_id res chain seq x y z
N VAL A 1 -13.23 -11.08 -7.64
CA VAL A 1 -12.55 -10.01 -8.37
C VAL A 1 -12.82 -10.20 -9.87
N GLY A 2 -13.05 -9.14 -10.63
CA GLY A 2 -13.29 -9.28 -12.08
C GLY A 2 -13.48 -7.94 -12.78
N PRO A 3 -13.60 -7.95 -14.12
CA PRO A 3 -13.78 -6.74 -14.93
C PRO A 3 -15.14 -6.06 -14.69
N VAL A 4 -15.32 -4.88 -15.26
CA VAL A 4 -16.63 -4.20 -15.24
C VAL A 4 -17.66 -5.03 -16.03
N GLY A 5 -18.92 -5.04 -15.59
CA GLY A 5 -19.98 -5.80 -16.25
C GLY A 5 -19.99 -7.31 -16.00
N SER A 6 -19.05 -7.85 -15.23
CA SER A 6 -18.86 -9.29 -15.03
C SER A 6 -19.76 -9.92 -13.95
N THR A 7 -20.96 -9.41 -13.74
CA THR A 7 -22.02 -9.95 -12.86
C THR A 7 -21.62 -10.18 -11.39
N LYS A 8 -20.53 -9.57 -10.90
CA LYS A 8 -20.04 -9.70 -9.51
C LYS A 8 -21.13 -9.38 -8.47
N THR A 9 -21.83 -8.25 -8.65
CA THR A 9 -22.90 -7.80 -7.74
C THR A 9 -24.04 -8.80 -7.72
N THR A 10 -24.44 -9.33 -8.87
CA THR A 10 -25.47 -10.39 -8.95
C THR A 10 -25.06 -11.64 -8.17
N ALA A 11 -23.82 -12.10 -8.34
CA ALA A 11 -23.29 -13.24 -7.59
C ALA A 11 -23.32 -12.97 -6.07
N GLY A 12 -22.99 -11.75 -5.64
CA GLY A 12 -23.06 -11.33 -4.25
C GLY A 12 -24.49 -11.38 -3.69
N ILE A 13 -25.48 -10.97 -4.47
CA ILE A 13 -26.89 -11.02 -4.10
C ILE A 13 -27.37 -12.47 -3.97
N MET A 14 -27.04 -13.31 -4.95
CA MET A 14 -27.42 -14.74 -4.93
C MET A 14 -26.83 -15.50 -3.74
N LYS A 15 -25.60 -15.15 -3.31
CA LYS A 15 -25.01 -15.72 -2.10
C LYS A 15 -25.81 -15.41 -0.84
N ILE A 16 -26.46 -14.23 -0.73
CA ILE A 16 -27.34 -13.93 0.41
C ILE A 16 -28.47 -14.92 0.48
N LEU A 17 -29.17 -15.17 -0.63
CA LEU A 17 -30.28 -16.12 -0.68
C LEU A 17 -29.82 -17.55 -0.38
N HIS A 18 -28.72 -17.96 -0.99
CA HIS A 18 -28.14 -19.29 -0.78
C HIS A 18 -27.84 -19.54 0.70
N HIS A 19 -27.06 -18.69 1.33
CA HIS A 19 -26.70 -18.87 2.73
C HIS A 19 -27.86 -18.64 3.70
N ALA A 20 -28.82 -17.77 3.36
CA ALA A 20 -30.02 -17.61 4.15
C ALA A 20 -30.90 -18.88 4.13
N ALA A 21 -30.97 -19.57 3.00
CA ALA A 21 -31.69 -20.85 2.88
C ALA A 21 -31.02 -22.01 3.64
N GLU A 22 -29.70 -21.95 3.79
CA GLU A 22 -28.94 -22.96 4.55
C GLU A 22 -28.97 -22.75 6.08
N MET A 23 -29.49 -21.61 6.57
CA MET A 23 -29.56 -21.35 8.02
C MET A 23 -30.44 -22.38 8.72
N ALA A 24 -29.98 -22.89 9.86
CA ALA A 24 -30.82 -23.71 10.72
C ALA A 24 -32.03 -22.91 11.19
N PRO A 25 -33.24 -23.52 11.24
CA PRO A 25 -34.45 -22.83 11.69
C PRO A 25 -34.34 -22.43 13.16
N CYS A 26 -34.89 -21.28 13.48
CA CYS A 26 -35.09 -20.84 14.85
C CYS A 26 -36.16 -21.67 15.56
N LYS A 27 -36.37 -21.42 16.86
CA LYS A 27 -37.34 -22.15 17.69
C LYS A 27 -38.75 -22.11 17.17
N ASP A 28 -39.09 -21.11 16.38
CA ASP A 28 -40.42 -20.94 15.74
C ASP A 28 -40.47 -21.47 14.31
N GLY A 29 -39.45 -22.19 13.87
CA GLY A 29 -39.35 -22.79 12.54
C GLY A 29 -38.88 -21.87 11.44
N VAL A 30 -38.60 -20.57 11.73
CA VAL A 30 -38.16 -19.59 10.74
C VAL A 30 -36.64 -19.57 10.65
N ARG A 31 -36.07 -19.59 9.42
CA ARG A 31 -34.65 -19.47 9.14
C ARG A 31 -34.25 -18.01 9.10
N ARG A 32 -33.77 -17.50 10.25
CA ARG A 32 -33.39 -16.08 10.36
C ARG A 32 -31.93 -15.86 10.08
N SER A 33 -31.66 -14.83 9.30
CA SER A 33 -30.31 -14.34 9.05
C SER A 33 -30.26 -12.83 8.92
N ARG A 34 -29.07 -12.24 9.04
CA ARG A 34 -28.85 -10.81 8.86
C ARG A 34 -27.62 -10.58 8.02
N ALA A 35 -27.80 -9.96 6.87
CA ALA A 35 -26.75 -9.53 5.96
C ALA A 35 -26.49 -8.04 6.16
N ILE A 36 -25.23 -7.63 6.21
CA ILE A 36 -24.85 -6.21 6.21
C ILE A 36 -24.14 -5.93 4.91
N TRP A 37 -24.77 -5.14 4.06
CA TRP A 37 -24.25 -4.70 2.77
C TRP A 37 -23.54 -3.37 2.95
N VAL A 38 -22.22 -3.37 2.76
CA VAL A 38 -21.34 -2.23 2.99
C VAL A 38 -20.88 -1.65 1.66
N ARG A 39 -20.92 -0.34 1.55
CA ARG A 39 -20.31 0.46 0.51
C ARG A 39 -19.77 1.75 1.12
N ASN A 40 -18.91 2.49 0.39
CA ASN A 40 -18.29 3.70 0.90
C ASN A 40 -19.32 4.73 1.35
N THR A 41 -20.27 5.12 0.49
CA THR A 41 -21.22 6.17 0.83
C THR A 41 -22.69 5.71 0.75
N ARG A 42 -23.57 6.44 1.42
CA ARG A 42 -25.02 6.20 1.34
C ARG A 42 -25.58 6.53 -0.04
N GLU A 43 -25.03 7.54 -0.70
CA GLU A 43 -25.41 7.94 -2.05
C GLU A 43 -25.13 6.79 -3.03
N GLN A 44 -23.97 6.18 -2.97
CA GLN A 44 -23.65 5.01 -3.80
C GLN A 44 -24.61 3.84 -3.55
N LEU A 45 -24.96 3.56 -2.29
CA LEU A 45 -25.96 2.52 -1.98
C LEU A 45 -27.31 2.82 -2.61
N ARG A 46 -27.81 4.06 -2.46
CA ARG A 46 -29.10 4.50 -2.98
C ARG A 46 -29.15 4.45 -4.51
N ASP A 47 -28.07 4.88 -5.15
CA ASP A 47 -28.08 5.12 -6.60
C ASP A 47 -27.67 3.87 -7.39
N THR A 48 -26.98 2.91 -6.76
CA THR A 48 -26.50 1.69 -7.46
C THR A 48 -26.87 0.39 -6.76
N SER A 49 -26.36 0.14 -5.55
CA SER A 49 -26.47 -1.18 -4.91
C SER A 49 -27.91 -1.58 -4.58
N ILE A 50 -28.73 -0.67 -4.05
CA ILE A 50 -30.12 -0.95 -3.70
C ILE A 50 -30.98 -1.18 -4.95
N PRO A 51 -30.92 -0.35 -6.01
CA PRO A 51 -31.61 -0.64 -7.26
C PRO A 51 -31.23 -1.97 -7.87
N ASP A 52 -29.93 -2.31 -7.90
CA ASP A 52 -29.46 -3.60 -8.43
C ASP A 52 -29.93 -4.78 -7.58
N PHE A 53 -29.91 -4.62 -6.25
CA PHE A 53 -30.47 -5.62 -5.34
C PHE A 53 -31.95 -5.87 -5.61
N MET A 54 -32.77 -4.80 -5.77
CA MET A 54 -34.21 -4.90 -6.01
C MET A 54 -34.58 -5.49 -7.37
N LYS A 55 -33.72 -5.46 -8.37
CA LYS A 55 -33.91 -6.18 -9.64
C LYS A 55 -34.01 -7.70 -9.43
N TRP A 56 -33.21 -8.24 -8.51
CA TRP A 56 -33.16 -9.67 -8.22
C TRP A 56 -34.04 -10.09 -7.06
N ILE A 57 -34.29 -9.18 -6.11
CA ILE A 57 -35.14 -9.38 -4.93
C ILE A 57 -36.28 -8.34 -4.96
N PRO A 58 -37.34 -8.57 -5.76
CA PRO A 58 -38.37 -7.56 -5.97
C PRO A 58 -39.18 -7.27 -4.68
N GLU A 59 -39.33 -5.98 -4.40
CA GLU A 59 -40.20 -5.53 -3.32
C GLU A 59 -41.67 -5.95 -3.59
N GLY A 60 -42.35 -6.37 -2.55
CA GLY A 60 -43.77 -6.85 -2.63
C GLY A 60 -43.88 -8.30 -3.09
N VAL A 61 -42.84 -8.92 -3.64
CA VAL A 61 -42.79 -10.35 -4.04
C VAL A 61 -41.92 -11.16 -3.09
N MET A 62 -40.71 -10.73 -2.86
CA MET A 62 -39.74 -11.44 -2.01
C MET A 62 -39.51 -10.77 -0.66
N GLY A 63 -40.14 -9.67 -0.38
CA GLY A 63 -40.00 -8.93 0.88
C GLY A 63 -40.39 -7.48 0.79
N SER A 64 -39.92 -6.68 1.74
CA SER A 64 -40.25 -5.26 1.84
C SER A 64 -39.02 -4.41 2.18
N PHE A 65 -38.99 -3.20 1.62
CA PHE A 65 -37.91 -2.23 1.87
C PHE A 65 -38.35 -1.14 2.85
N LEU A 66 -37.66 -1.06 3.97
CA LEU A 66 -37.85 -0.03 5.00
C LEU A 66 -36.92 1.15 4.70
N LYS A 67 -37.43 2.15 3.96
CA LYS A 67 -36.62 3.27 3.43
C LYS A 67 -35.88 4.06 4.51
N THR A 68 -36.52 4.33 5.64
CA THR A 68 -35.93 5.10 6.75
C THR A 68 -34.76 4.39 7.43
N GLU A 69 -34.76 3.06 7.45
CA GLU A 69 -33.77 2.23 8.07
C GLU A 69 -32.67 1.78 7.08
N TYR A 70 -32.86 2.00 5.79
CA TYR A 70 -32.04 1.42 4.73
C TYR A 70 -31.92 -0.10 4.94
N LYS A 71 -33.07 -0.77 5.10
CA LYS A 71 -33.16 -2.19 5.37
C LYS A 71 -34.16 -2.85 4.45
N PHE A 72 -33.78 -3.95 3.84
CA PHE A 72 -34.71 -4.84 3.14
C PHE A 72 -34.93 -6.09 3.99
N VAL A 73 -36.16 -6.53 4.16
CA VAL A 73 -36.50 -7.80 4.82
C VAL A 73 -36.99 -8.78 3.77
N ILE A 74 -36.16 -9.75 3.44
CA ILE A 74 -36.51 -10.87 2.55
C ILE A 74 -37.42 -11.82 3.33
N LYS A 75 -38.55 -12.20 2.74
CA LYS A 75 -39.48 -13.22 3.27
C LYS A 75 -39.92 -14.15 2.15
N VAL A 76 -39.37 -15.37 2.15
CA VAL A 76 -39.68 -16.39 1.15
C VAL A 76 -39.75 -17.75 1.84
N GLY A 77 -40.96 -18.33 1.87
CA GLY A 77 -41.21 -19.58 2.60
C GLY A 77 -40.92 -19.41 4.10
N ASP A 78 -39.99 -20.25 4.63
CA ASP A 78 -39.53 -20.20 6.00
C ASP A 78 -38.29 -19.29 6.20
N ILE A 79 -37.79 -18.63 5.14
CA ILE A 79 -36.62 -17.76 5.19
C ILE A 79 -37.04 -16.33 5.55
N GLU A 80 -36.39 -15.75 6.58
CA GLU A 80 -36.44 -14.34 6.91
C GLU A 80 -35.01 -13.79 7.01
N CYS A 81 -34.59 -12.97 6.03
CA CYS A 81 -33.28 -12.36 6.01
C CYS A 81 -33.36 -10.84 6.02
N GLU A 82 -32.81 -10.20 7.04
CA GLU A 82 -32.64 -8.74 7.06
C GLU A 82 -31.39 -8.35 6.29
N VAL A 83 -31.51 -7.51 5.28
CA VAL A 83 -30.37 -6.91 4.55
C VAL A 83 -30.27 -5.44 4.94
N LEU A 84 -29.23 -5.10 5.69
CA LEU A 84 -28.96 -3.76 6.18
C LEU A 84 -27.93 -3.07 5.27
N PHE A 85 -28.34 -2.02 4.56
CA PHE A 85 -27.43 -1.24 3.72
C PHE A 85 -26.72 -0.16 4.53
N ARG A 86 -25.38 -0.15 4.55
CA ARG A 86 -24.57 0.76 5.37
C ARG A 86 -23.48 1.42 4.53
N GLY A 87 -23.51 2.77 4.48
CA GLY A 87 -22.38 3.57 3.98
C GLY A 87 -21.36 3.73 5.09
N LEU A 88 -20.15 3.24 4.87
CA LEU A 88 -19.04 3.26 5.83
C LEU A 88 -17.77 3.62 5.05
N ASP A 89 -17.25 4.83 5.25
CA ASP A 89 -16.15 5.37 4.44
C ASP A 89 -14.86 5.64 5.22
N ASP A 90 -14.92 5.76 6.55
CA ASP A 90 -13.75 6.08 7.35
C ASP A 90 -13.65 5.24 8.64
N ALA A 91 -12.51 5.40 9.33
CA ALA A 91 -12.25 4.73 10.61
C ALA A 91 -13.25 5.12 11.71
N ASN A 92 -13.93 6.27 11.63
CA ASN A 92 -14.94 6.67 12.62
C ASN A 92 -16.21 5.84 12.49
N ASP A 93 -16.51 5.34 11.31
CA ASP A 93 -17.66 4.47 11.05
C ASP A 93 -17.48 3.06 11.64
N VAL A 94 -16.26 2.68 12.04
CA VAL A 94 -15.99 1.43 12.78
C VAL A 94 -16.88 1.35 14.03
N ARG A 95 -17.08 2.44 14.75
CA ARG A 95 -17.95 2.47 15.95
C ARG A 95 -19.39 2.09 15.65
N ARG A 96 -19.93 2.49 14.50
CA ARG A 96 -21.28 2.13 14.04
C ARG A 96 -21.35 0.65 13.72
N LEU A 97 -20.33 0.11 13.07
CA LEU A 97 -20.26 -1.30 12.73
C LEU A 97 -20.14 -2.16 13.99
N LEU A 98 -19.42 -1.72 15.01
CA LEU A 98 -19.23 -2.45 16.27
C LEU A 98 -20.53 -2.71 17.05
N SER A 99 -21.59 -1.98 16.81
CA SER A 99 -22.91 -2.21 17.41
C SER A 99 -23.76 -3.26 16.67
N LEU A 100 -23.36 -3.64 15.45
CA LEU A 100 -24.12 -4.57 14.61
C LEU A 100 -23.74 -6.02 14.93
N GLN A 101 -24.69 -6.92 14.68
CA GLN A 101 -24.50 -8.37 14.73
C GLN A 101 -25.00 -8.95 13.41
N ALA A 102 -24.23 -9.79 12.76
CA ALA A 102 -24.55 -10.29 11.44
C ALA A 102 -24.28 -11.78 11.29
N SER A 103 -25.03 -12.42 10.39
CA SER A 103 -24.70 -13.70 9.79
C SER A 103 -23.69 -13.49 8.66
N PHE A 104 -23.91 -12.44 7.86
CA PHE A 104 -23.16 -12.19 6.63
C PHE A 104 -22.71 -10.74 6.53
N PHE A 105 -21.51 -10.51 5.98
CA PHE A 105 -21.05 -9.21 5.52
C PHE A 105 -20.79 -9.25 4.02
N ILE A 106 -21.28 -8.25 3.30
CA ILE A 106 -21.10 -8.05 1.87
C ILE A 106 -20.39 -6.71 1.66
N PHE A 107 -19.22 -6.72 1.05
CA PHE A 107 -18.51 -5.52 0.66
C PHE A 107 -18.62 -5.32 -0.85
N ASP A 108 -19.35 -4.28 -1.22
CA ASP A 108 -19.51 -3.88 -2.61
C ASP A 108 -18.45 -2.82 -2.94
N GLU A 109 -17.72 -3.01 -4.03
CA GLU A 109 -16.47 -2.32 -4.35
C GLU A 109 -15.43 -2.41 -3.22
N PHE A 110 -15.07 -3.64 -2.89
CA PHE A 110 -14.23 -4.01 -1.75
C PHE A 110 -12.92 -3.23 -1.66
N ARG A 111 -12.29 -2.91 -2.81
CA ARG A 111 -11.05 -2.12 -2.86
C ARG A 111 -11.18 -0.69 -2.33
N GLU A 112 -12.42 -0.16 -2.25
CA GLU A 112 -12.69 1.19 -1.74
C GLU A 112 -12.89 1.22 -0.22
N ILE A 113 -13.11 0.06 0.41
CA ILE A 113 -13.44 -0.04 1.84
C ILE A 113 -12.19 0.17 2.70
N HIS A 114 -12.32 0.94 3.78
CA HIS A 114 -11.21 1.13 4.71
C HIS A 114 -10.86 -0.18 5.42
N PRO A 115 -9.57 -0.56 5.54
CA PRO A 115 -9.13 -1.82 6.18
C PRO A 115 -9.69 -2.05 7.59
N ASP A 116 -9.81 -0.99 8.40
CA ASP A 116 -10.34 -1.09 9.77
C ASP A 116 -11.81 -1.50 9.80
N ILE A 117 -12.60 -1.12 8.79
CA ILE A 117 -14.00 -1.53 8.65
C ILE A 117 -14.07 -3.04 8.38
N PHE A 118 -13.22 -3.54 7.50
CA PHE A 118 -13.11 -4.97 7.22
C PHE A 118 -12.69 -5.77 8.47
N ASN A 119 -11.66 -5.32 9.17
CA ASN A 119 -11.19 -5.96 10.40
C ASN A 119 -12.27 -5.97 11.50
N ALA A 120 -13.00 -4.87 11.66
CA ALA A 120 -14.09 -4.77 12.62
C ALA A 120 -15.27 -5.70 12.27
N ALA A 121 -15.60 -5.87 10.99
CA ALA A 121 -16.67 -6.74 10.52
C ALA A 121 -16.42 -8.20 10.90
N GLN A 122 -15.18 -8.68 10.83
CA GLN A 122 -14.81 -10.05 11.23
C GLN A 122 -15.20 -10.33 12.69
N GLY A 123 -15.03 -9.36 13.60
CA GLY A 123 -15.41 -9.48 15.00
C GLY A 123 -16.93 -9.46 15.26
N ARG A 124 -17.77 -9.18 14.25
CA ARG A 124 -19.24 -9.11 14.33
C ARG A 124 -19.95 -10.22 13.56
N LEU A 125 -19.19 -10.98 12.81
CA LEU A 125 -19.68 -12.09 12.02
C LEU A 125 -20.11 -13.27 12.90
N GLY A 126 -21.17 -13.96 12.50
CA GLY A 126 -21.67 -15.16 13.18
C GLY A 126 -22.40 -14.90 14.49
N ARG A 127 -22.76 -13.65 14.80
CA ARG A 127 -23.46 -13.26 16.03
C ARG A 127 -25.00 -13.17 15.89
N TYR A 128 -25.52 -13.42 14.71
CA TYR A 128 -26.95 -13.45 14.44
C TYR A 128 -27.31 -14.68 13.58
N PRO A 129 -28.39 -15.42 13.86
CA PRO A 129 -29.20 -15.34 15.07
C PRO A 129 -28.40 -15.75 16.31
N ASP A 130 -28.73 -15.18 17.48
CA ASP A 130 -28.13 -15.60 18.72
C ASP A 130 -28.72 -16.94 19.23
N LYS A 131 -28.10 -17.51 20.26
CA LYS A 131 -28.54 -18.78 20.84
C LYS A 131 -29.90 -18.70 21.59
N MET A 132 -30.41 -17.52 21.86
CA MET A 132 -31.76 -17.36 22.44
C MET A 132 -32.82 -17.55 21.36
N MET A 133 -32.55 -17.10 20.13
CA MET A 133 -33.44 -17.26 18.97
C MET A 133 -33.31 -18.65 18.36
N ASN A 134 -32.07 -19.11 18.19
CA ASN A 134 -31.72 -20.39 17.57
C ASN A 134 -30.76 -21.17 18.47
N VAL A 135 -31.12 -22.39 18.86
CA VAL A 135 -30.32 -23.22 19.81
C VAL A 135 -28.89 -23.46 19.30
N VAL A 136 -28.72 -23.59 17.97
CA VAL A 136 -27.41 -23.82 17.37
C VAL A 136 -26.69 -22.52 16.97
N GLY A 137 -27.38 -21.36 17.00
CA GLY A 137 -26.86 -20.06 16.60
C GLY A 137 -26.72 -19.93 15.08
N CYS A 138 -25.70 -19.21 14.63
CA CYS A 138 -25.43 -18.96 13.21
C CYS A 138 -24.79 -20.19 12.53
N LYS A 139 -25.59 -21.23 12.28
CA LYS A 139 -25.17 -22.50 11.68
C LYS A 139 -26.18 -23.01 10.67
N THR A 140 -25.75 -23.97 9.86
CA THR A 140 -26.62 -24.79 8.99
C THR A 140 -27.33 -25.89 9.77
N ASP A 141 -28.30 -26.57 9.15
CA ASP A 141 -29.03 -27.70 9.74
C ASP A 141 -28.11 -28.85 10.20
N ASP A 142 -27.04 -29.10 9.47
CA ASP A 142 -26.02 -30.13 9.79
C ASP A 142 -24.94 -29.62 10.78
N GLY A 143 -25.10 -28.41 11.33
CA GLY A 143 -24.26 -27.87 12.40
C GLY A 143 -22.98 -27.17 11.94
N ARG A 144 -22.72 -27.05 10.63
CA ARG A 144 -21.58 -26.28 10.13
C ARG A 144 -21.78 -24.78 10.39
N PRO A 145 -20.70 -24.00 10.65
CA PRO A 145 -20.77 -22.55 10.71
C PRO A 145 -21.34 -21.98 9.41
N ASN A 146 -22.33 -21.08 9.50
CA ASN A 146 -22.91 -20.36 8.36
C ASN A 146 -22.73 -18.84 8.53
N ALA A 147 -21.52 -18.46 8.80
CA ALA A 147 -21.10 -17.08 9.00
C ALA A 147 -20.10 -16.72 7.91
N HIS A 148 -20.47 -15.82 7.02
CA HIS A 148 -19.70 -15.54 5.80
C HIS A 148 -19.46 -14.07 5.59
N LEU A 149 -18.26 -13.76 5.08
CA LEU A 149 -17.89 -12.43 4.61
C LEU A 149 -17.41 -12.56 3.17
N TRP A 150 -17.92 -11.76 2.26
CA TRP A 150 -17.43 -11.71 0.88
C TRP A 150 -17.39 -10.30 0.33
N GLY A 151 -16.47 -10.07 -0.57
CA GLY A 151 -16.28 -8.80 -1.26
C GLY A 151 -16.35 -8.97 -2.78
N MET A 152 -16.93 -7.99 -3.43
CA MET A 152 -17.00 -7.87 -4.88
C MET A 152 -16.25 -6.62 -5.30
N THR A 153 -15.31 -6.75 -6.23
CA THR A 153 -14.49 -5.60 -6.64
C THR A 153 -13.88 -5.81 -8.02
N ASN A 154 -13.52 -4.71 -8.67
CA ASN A 154 -12.47 -4.75 -9.68
C ASN A 154 -11.11 -4.95 -8.99
N PRO A 155 -10.07 -5.38 -9.70
CA PRO A 155 -8.74 -5.51 -9.11
C PRO A 155 -8.30 -4.22 -8.41
N PRO A 156 -7.75 -4.30 -7.19
CA PRO A 156 -7.16 -3.15 -6.53
C PRO A 156 -5.85 -2.74 -7.18
N ASP A 157 -5.38 -1.57 -6.82
CA ASP A 157 -4.06 -1.12 -7.21
C ASP A 157 -2.97 -1.91 -6.46
N GLN A 158 -1.82 -2.08 -7.11
CA GLN A 158 -0.63 -2.70 -6.52
C GLN A 158 -0.19 -1.95 -5.27
N ASP A 159 0.49 -2.66 -4.37
CA ASP A 159 1.00 -2.14 -3.09
C ASP A 159 -0.10 -1.60 -2.16
N THR A 160 -1.34 -2.10 -2.28
CA THR A 160 -2.44 -1.79 -1.38
C THR A 160 -2.68 -2.95 -0.40
N PHE A 161 -3.33 -2.64 0.74
CA PHE A 161 -3.79 -3.67 1.68
C PHE A 161 -4.65 -4.75 0.99
N TRP A 162 -5.45 -4.34 0.02
CA TRP A 162 -6.34 -5.26 -0.71
C TRP A 162 -5.59 -6.14 -1.71
N GLU A 163 -4.54 -5.60 -2.35
CA GLU A 163 -3.68 -6.42 -3.19
C GLU A 163 -2.94 -7.46 -2.36
N ASP A 164 -2.42 -7.09 -1.19
CA ASP A 164 -1.75 -8.04 -0.28
C ASP A 164 -2.68 -9.21 0.10
N ILE A 165 -3.96 -8.94 0.46
CA ILE A 165 -4.94 -9.98 0.80
C ILE A 165 -5.32 -10.84 -0.41
N LEU A 166 -5.51 -10.22 -1.58
CA LEU A 166 -5.94 -10.95 -2.77
C LEU A 166 -4.83 -11.77 -3.41
N SER A 167 -3.58 -11.33 -3.30
CA SER A 167 -2.40 -12.05 -3.82
C SER A 167 -1.92 -13.15 -2.89
N LYS A 168 -2.09 -12.97 -1.57
CA LYS A 168 -1.71 -13.92 -0.53
C LYS A 168 -2.87 -14.11 0.45
N PRO A 169 -3.96 -14.76 0.02
CA PRO A 169 -5.14 -14.89 0.85
C PRO A 169 -4.86 -15.71 2.11
N PRO A 170 -5.44 -15.31 3.27
CA PRO A 170 -5.42 -16.12 4.48
C PRO A 170 -6.02 -17.51 4.24
N GLU A 171 -5.66 -18.50 5.06
CA GLU A 171 -6.08 -19.89 4.91
C GLU A 171 -7.60 -20.12 4.80
N ASN A 172 -8.38 -19.26 5.47
CA ASN A 172 -9.85 -19.31 5.44
C ASN A 172 -10.47 -18.34 4.42
N CYS A 173 -9.69 -17.78 3.51
CA CYS A 173 -10.13 -16.87 2.47
C CYS A 173 -10.00 -17.53 1.09
N HIS A 174 -11.08 -17.50 0.32
CA HIS A 174 -11.09 -17.97 -1.06
C HIS A 174 -11.22 -16.79 -2.01
N VAL A 175 -10.28 -16.65 -2.95
CA VAL A 175 -10.27 -15.59 -3.96
C VAL A 175 -10.59 -16.21 -5.33
N THR A 176 -11.63 -15.68 -5.97
CA THR A 176 -11.96 -15.99 -7.36
C THR A 176 -11.63 -14.76 -8.22
N ILE A 177 -10.77 -14.95 -9.21
CA ILE A 177 -10.46 -13.93 -10.22
C ILE A 177 -11.12 -14.36 -11.51
N GLN A 178 -12.01 -13.52 -12.03
CA GLN A 178 -12.66 -13.75 -13.32
C GLN A 178 -11.69 -13.45 -14.45
N PRO A 179 -11.82 -14.12 -15.61
CA PRO A 179 -10.97 -13.83 -16.76
C PRO A 179 -11.19 -12.40 -17.30
N SER A 180 -10.35 -11.99 -18.26
CA SER A 180 -10.56 -10.76 -19.02
C SER A 180 -11.94 -10.74 -19.70
N GLY A 181 -12.58 -9.57 -19.74
CA GLY A 181 -13.82 -9.39 -20.47
C GLY A 181 -13.73 -9.67 -22.00
N LEU A 182 -12.51 -9.68 -22.54
CA LEU A 182 -12.22 -10.06 -23.92
C LEU A 182 -11.82 -11.53 -24.07
N SER A 183 -11.78 -12.31 -22.98
CA SER A 183 -11.48 -13.73 -23.03
C SER A 183 -12.67 -14.54 -23.56
N PRO A 184 -12.45 -15.58 -24.36
CA PRO A 184 -13.49 -16.55 -24.71
C PRO A 184 -14.12 -17.24 -23.49
N GLU A 185 -13.44 -17.24 -22.34
CA GLU A 185 -13.92 -17.81 -21.10
C GLU A 185 -14.84 -16.87 -20.31
N ALA A 186 -15.06 -15.63 -20.80
CA ALA A 186 -15.93 -14.65 -20.18
C ALA A 186 -17.41 -14.91 -20.53
N ASP A 187 -18.00 -15.91 -19.90
CA ASP A 187 -19.36 -16.40 -20.19
C ASP A 187 -20.48 -15.40 -19.89
N TRP A 188 -20.20 -14.39 -19.06
CA TRP A 188 -21.19 -13.30 -18.79
C TRP A 188 -21.37 -12.33 -19.95
N THR A 189 -20.49 -12.32 -20.94
CA THR A 189 -20.55 -11.39 -22.08
C THR A 189 -21.84 -11.57 -22.90
N GLN A 190 -22.44 -12.75 -22.88
CA GLN A 190 -23.74 -13.01 -23.50
C GLN A 190 -24.88 -12.12 -22.95
N PHE A 191 -24.71 -11.48 -21.79
CA PHE A 191 -25.65 -10.56 -21.18
C PHE A 191 -25.35 -9.08 -21.45
N LEU A 192 -24.28 -8.81 -22.23
CA LEU A 192 -23.82 -7.46 -22.58
C LEU A 192 -24.03 -7.23 -24.09
N PRO A 193 -24.05 -5.97 -24.56
CA PRO A 193 -23.96 -5.67 -25.99
C PRO A 193 -22.68 -6.27 -26.60
N ASP A 194 -22.76 -6.71 -27.86
CA ASP A 194 -21.63 -7.39 -28.53
C ASP A 194 -20.34 -6.57 -28.56
N ASP A 195 -20.44 -5.25 -28.67
CA ASP A 195 -19.34 -4.29 -28.73
C ASP A 195 -19.05 -3.61 -27.38
N TYR A 196 -19.55 -4.16 -26.27
CA TYR A 196 -19.49 -3.51 -24.97
C TYR A 196 -18.05 -3.17 -24.55
N TYR A 197 -17.12 -4.12 -24.60
CA TYR A 197 -15.74 -3.89 -24.17
C TYR A 197 -14.94 -3.07 -25.15
N ASP A 198 -15.21 -3.16 -26.44
CA ASP A 198 -14.58 -2.33 -27.48
C ASP A 198 -14.95 -0.85 -27.29
N ASN A 199 -16.24 -0.58 -27.08
CA ASN A 199 -16.73 0.76 -26.75
C ASN A 199 -16.18 1.28 -25.40
N LEU A 200 -16.08 0.40 -24.41
CA LEU A 200 -15.57 0.75 -23.10
C LEU A 200 -14.07 1.10 -23.13
N ALA A 201 -13.28 0.42 -23.96
CA ALA A 201 -11.85 0.67 -24.14
C ALA A 201 -11.56 2.01 -24.88
N HIS A 202 -12.54 2.52 -25.63
CA HIS A 202 -12.32 3.71 -26.44
C HIS A 202 -11.93 4.92 -25.59
N ASN A 203 -10.81 5.58 -25.98
CA ASN A 203 -10.24 6.73 -25.25
C ASN A 203 -9.84 6.47 -23.78
N LYS A 204 -9.58 5.22 -23.40
CA LYS A 204 -9.05 4.86 -22.09
C LYS A 204 -7.54 4.61 -22.15
N THR A 205 -6.88 4.79 -21.01
CA THR A 205 -5.45 4.45 -20.88
C THR A 205 -5.26 2.95 -20.78
N GLU A 206 -4.07 2.45 -21.15
CA GLU A 206 -3.72 1.03 -21.02
C GLU A 206 -3.89 0.54 -19.56
N ASP A 207 -3.49 1.34 -18.58
CA ASP A 207 -3.65 1.01 -17.16
C ASP A 207 -5.13 0.87 -16.76
N TRP A 208 -6.00 1.71 -17.31
CA TRP A 208 -7.44 1.62 -17.06
C TRP A 208 -8.01 0.33 -17.70
N ILE A 209 -7.62 0.04 -18.95
CA ILE A 209 -8.03 -1.17 -19.66
C ILE A 209 -7.57 -2.43 -18.93
N ALA A 210 -6.33 -2.46 -18.43
CA ALA A 210 -5.78 -3.56 -17.65
C ALA A 210 -6.66 -3.89 -16.44
N VAL A 211 -7.05 -2.87 -15.66
CA VAL A 211 -7.88 -3.07 -14.45
C VAL A 211 -9.33 -3.43 -14.77
N TYR A 212 -9.97 -2.64 -15.63
CA TYR A 212 -11.42 -2.69 -15.76
C TYR A 212 -11.91 -3.64 -16.86
N ILE A 213 -11.04 -4.02 -17.78
CA ILE A 213 -11.36 -4.98 -18.86
C ILE A 213 -10.60 -6.30 -18.67
N HIS A 214 -9.29 -6.25 -18.39
CA HIS A 214 -8.48 -7.47 -18.28
C HIS A 214 -8.46 -8.07 -16.87
N ALA A 215 -9.04 -7.42 -15.88
CA ALA A 215 -9.02 -7.84 -14.47
C ALA A 215 -7.61 -8.01 -13.91
N GLU A 216 -6.66 -7.21 -14.34
CA GLU A 216 -5.31 -7.14 -13.82
C GLU A 216 -5.19 -6.15 -12.66
N PHE A 217 -4.25 -6.36 -11.75
CA PHE A 217 -3.98 -5.40 -10.67
C PHE A 217 -3.52 -4.06 -11.24
N GLY A 218 -4.15 -2.98 -10.76
CA GLY A 218 -3.87 -1.64 -11.25
C GLY A 218 -2.52 -1.11 -10.78
N LYS A 219 -1.96 -0.17 -11.52
CA LYS A 219 -0.90 0.68 -11.00
C LYS A 219 -1.52 1.67 -10.02
N SER A 220 -0.84 1.98 -8.92
CA SER A 220 -1.37 2.90 -7.88
C SER A 220 -1.77 4.25 -8.49
N LEU A 221 -3.07 4.54 -8.57
CA LEU A 221 -3.65 5.75 -9.19
C LEU A 221 -4.20 6.77 -8.18
N ALA A 222 -4.07 6.52 -6.88
CA ALA A 222 -4.56 7.45 -5.84
C ALA A 222 -3.85 8.81 -5.84
N GLY A 223 -2.81 8.98 -6.66
CA GLY A 223 -2.04 10.19 -6.88
C GLY A 223 -1.05 10.01 -8.01
N GLN A 224 -0.33 11.08 -8.35
CA GLN A 224 0.77 10.99 -9.30
C GLN A 224 2.05 10.57 -8.58
N PRO A 225 2.64 9.38 -8.85
CA PRO A 225 3.91 8.99 -8.23
C PRO A 225 4.95 10.09 -8.37
N VAL A 226 5.70 10.36 -7.30
CA VAL A 226 6.77 11.36 -7.34
C VAL A 226 7.88 10.89 -8.26
N PHE A 227 8.24 9.61 -8.19
CA PHE A 227 9.34 9.00 -8.94
C PHE A 227 8.84 8.15 -10.09
N ARG A 228 8.44 8.80 -11.18
CA ARG A 228 7.89 8.11 -12.37
C ARG A 228 8.90 7.23 -13.11
N ALA A 229 10.18 7.52 -12.97
CA ALA A 229 11.25 6.74 -13.59
C ALA A 229 11.58 5.44 -12.84
N PHE A 230 10.95 5.20 -11.67
CA PHE A 230 11.15 3.96 -10.93
C PHE A 230 10.46 2.80 -11.64
N ASP A 231 11.22 1.76 -11.91
CA ASP A 231 10.76 0.51 -12.51
C ASP A 231 11.30 -0.67 -11.70
N ARG A 232 10.42 -1.57 -11.27
CA ARG A 232 10.77 -2.71 -10.40
C ARG A 232 11.74 -3.67 -11.08
N SER A 233 11.56 -3.93 -12.36
CA SER A 233 12.39 -4.87 -13.11
C SER A 233 13.82 -4.35 -13.32
N THR A 234 13.99 -3.03 -13.33
CA THR A 234 15.26 -2.35 -13.56
C THR A 234 16.01 -2.03 -12.28
N HIS A 235 15.28 -1.63 -11.22
CA HIS A 235 15.88 -1.06 -10.01
C HIS A 235 15.93 -2.01 -8.82
N ILE A 236 15.18 -3.12 -8.83
CA ILE A 236 15.21 -4.11 -7.77
C ILE A 236 16.11 -5.28 -8.16
N SER A 237 16.97 -5.69 -7.24
CA SER A 237 17.79 -6.87 -7.43
C SER A 237 16.93 -8.14 -7.48
N LYS A 238 17.34 -9.13 -8.28
CA LYS A 238 16.66 -10.44 -8.31
C LYS A 238 16.91 -11.27 -7.04
N ASN A 239 18.02 -11.00 -6.35
CA ASN A 239 18.43 -11.70 -5.15
C ASN A 239 18.80 -10.69 -4.06
N GLU A 240 18.84 -11.15 -2.82
CA GLU A 240 19.40 -10.39 -1.70
C GLU A 240 20.79 -9.84 -2.04
N ILE A 241 21.04 -8.59 -1.66
CA ILE A 241 22.30 -7.92 -1.96
C ILE A 241 23.27 -8.11 -0.80
N VAL A 242 24.36 -8.82 -1.07
CA VAL A 242 25.46 -8.92 -0.12
C VAL A 242 26.22 -7.58 -0.08
N PRO A 243 26.44 -6.98 1.10
CA PRO A 243 27.20 -5.73 1.22
C PRO A 243 28.60 -5.84 0.61
N MET A 244 28.97 -4.83 -0.19
CA MET A 244 30.28 -4.79 -0.83
C MET A 244 31.40 -4.88 0.22
N SER A 245 32.51 -5.59 -0.12
CA SER A 245 33.65 -5.74 0.74
C SER A 245 34.25 -4.37 1.17
N PRO A 246 34.79 -4.23 2.40
CA PRO A 246 35.41 -2.99 2.89
C PRO A 246 36.67 -2.53 2.16
N ILE A 247 37.13 -3.26 1.15
CA ILE A 247 38.39 -3.02 0.43
C ILE A 247 38.50 -1.60 -0.15
N ASN A 248 37.40 -0.91 -0.38
CA ASN A 248 37.38 0.43 -0.98
C ASN A 248 36.93 1.50 -0.01
N ASP A 249 37.40 1.61 1.16
CA ASP A 249 37.31 2.72 2.13
C ASP A 249 36.03 3.64 2.05
N SER A 250 35.05 3.26 1.22
CA SER A 250 33.79 3.97 1.04
C SER A 250 32.86 3.67 2.21
N PRO A 251 32.43 4.68 3.00
CA PRO A 251 31.55 4.47 4.11
C PRO A 251 30.16 4.03 3.63
N LEU A 252 29.42 3.34 4.50
CA LEU A 252 27.98 3.24 4.34
C LEU A 252 27.36 4.62 4.45
N LEU A 253 26.46 4.93 3.54
CA LEU A 253 25.62 6.11 3.60
C LEU A 253 24.34 5.74 4.32
N VAL A 254 23.95 6.53 5.31
CA VAL A 254 22.71 6.35 6.04
C VAL A 254 21.90 7.65 5.91
N GLY A 255 20.93 7.66 5.00
CA GLY A 255 19.98 8.78 4.91
C GLY A 255 18.94 8.67 6.02
N ILE A 256 18.66 9.79 6.70
CA ILE A 256 17.72 9.80 7.83
C ILE A 256 16.73 10.95 7.68
N ASP A 257 15.45 10.64 7.80
CA ASP A 257 14.44 11.60 8.23
C ASP A 257 14.21 11.43 9.72
N ALA A 258 14.44 12.49 10.49
CA ALA A 258 14.43 12.48 11.95
C ALA A 258 13.15 13.08 12.56
N GLY A 259 12.04 13.06 11.83
CA GLY A 259 10.73 13.53 12.30
C GLY A 259 10.18 12.72 13.50
N LEU A 260 8.88 12.88 13.76
CA LEU A 260 8.17 12.12 14.81
C LEU A 260 8.05 10.62 14.48
N THR A 261 8.22 10.26 13.23
CA THR A 261 8.25 8.90 12.69
C THR A 261 9.59 8.68 11.97
N PRO A 262 10.72 8.54 12.71
CA PRO A 262 12.03 8.42 12.12
C PRO A 262 12.12 7.27 11.12
N ALA A 263 12.77 7.55 9.99
CA ALA A 263 13.07 6.58 8.95
C ALA A 263 14.53 6.64 8.54
N ALA A 264 15.08 5.51 8.13
CA ALA A 264 16.46 5.43 7.64
C ALA A 264 16.58 4.52 6.43
N VAL A 265 17.44 4.92 5.49
CA VAL A 265 17.85 4.12 4.34
C VAL A 265 19.36 3.89 4.45
N VAL A 266 19.79 2.64 4.30
CA VAL A 266 21.20 2.22 4.36
C VAL A 266 21.64 1.79 2.98
N GLY A 267 22.70 2.41 2.48
CA GLY A 267 23.25 2.08 1.16
C GLY A 267 24.72 2.43 1.03
N GLN A 268 25.26 2.25 -0.15
CA GLN A 268 26.66 2.57 -0.47
C GLN A 268 26.78 3.01 -1.92
N LEU A 269 27.59 4.02 -2.17
CA LEU A 269 27.98 4.37 -3.52
C LEU A 269 29.16 3.51 -3.94
N SER A 270 28.97 2.71 -5.00
CA SER A 270 30.01 1.86 -5.55
C SER A 270 31.06 2.70 -6.30
N TYR A 271 32.22 2.10 -6.56
CA TYR A 271 33.31 2.75 -7.26
C TYR A 271 32.95 3.24 -8.66
N ASP A 272 32.11 2.48 -9.36
CA ASP A 272 31.59 2.82 -10.69
C ASP A 272 30.51 3.90 -10.65
N GLY A 273 30.11 4.35 -9.46
CA GLY A 273 29.09 5.41 -9.26
C GLY A 273 27.65 4.91 -9.22
N ARG A 274 27.43 3.62 -9.03
CA ARG A 274 26.11 3.03 -8.79
C ARG A 274 25.75 3.15 -7.30
N LEU A 275 24.52 3.57 -7.01
CA LEU A 275 23.99 3.59 -5.64
C LEU A 275 23.32 2.25 -5.34
N VAL A 276 23.82 1.55 -4.33
CA VAL A 276 23.29 0.25 -3.89
C VAL A 276 22.61 0.43 -2.54
N ILE A 277 21.35 0.06 -2.45
CA ILE A 277 20.55 0.15 -1.22
C ILE A 277 20.41 -1.25 -0.63
N TYR A 278 20.83 -1.39 0.62
CA TYR A 278 20.83 -2.66 1.35
C TYR A 278 19.66 -2.82 2.29
N ASP A 279 19.18 -1.71 2.87
CA ASP A 279 18.14 -1.78 3.89
C ASP A 279 17.37 -0.47 3.99
N ALA A 280 16.13 -0.56 4.46
CA ALA A 280 15.25 0.59 4.72
C ALA A 280 14.35 0.31 5.91
N ILE A 281 14.44 1.12 6.96
CA ILE A 281 13.65 0.97 8.18
C ILE A 281 12.77 2.19 8.43
N VAL A 282 11.56 1.92 8.89
CA VAL A 282 10.61 2.94 9.33
C VAL A 282 10.23 2.67 10.79
N SER A 283 9.77 3.71 11.46
CA SER A 283 9.25 3.61 12.83
C SER A 283 7.94 4.36 12.97
N ASP A 284 7.22 4.10 14.03
CA ASP A 284 6.00 4.79 14.39
C ASP A 284 6.05 5.16 15.87
N GLY A 285 5.68 6.42 16.21
CA GLY A 285 5.62 6.91 17.58
C GLY A 285 6.95 6.79 18.37
N MET A 286 8.10 6.91 17.70
CA MET A 286 9.41 6.66 18.29
C MET A 286 10.29 7.92 18.19
N GLY A 287 10.79 8.40 19.33
CA GLY A 287 11.74 9.53 19.32
C GLY A 287 13.13 9.12 18.80
N ALA A 288 13.93 10.09 18.36
CA ALA A 288 15.24 9.89 17.72
C ALA A 288 16.19 8.99 18.54
N LEU A 289 16.28 9.17 19.86
CA LEU A 289 17.16 8.36 20.72
C LEU A 289 16.76 6.88 20.74
N ARG A 290 15.46 6.60 20.87
CA ARG A 290 14.94 5.23 20.83
C ARG A 290 15.16 4.60 19.46
N PHE A 291 14.90 5.34 18.40
CA PHE A 291 15.12 4.87 17.03
C PHE A 291 16.57 4.46 16.81
N VAL A 292 17.52 5.30 17.24
CA VAL A 292 18.94 4.98 17.13
C VAL A 292 19.30 3.71 17.87
N ARG A 293 18.86 3.58 19.13
CA ARG A 293 19.27 2.47 20.02
C ARG A 293 18.56 1.17 19.71
N GLU A 294 17.27 1.23 19.39
CA GLU A 294 16.44 0.04 19.27
C GLU A 294 16.34 -0.46 17.81
N LYS A 295 16.58 0.40 16.81
CA LYS A 295 16.46 0.05 15.39
C LYS A 295 17.77 0.21 14.62
N LEU A 296 18.31 1.42 14.54
CA LEU A 296 19.44 1.71 13.64
C LEU A 296 20.75 1.03 14.07
N LYS A 297 21.15 1.15 15.33
CA LYS A 297 22.38 0.49 15.83
C LYS A 297 22.34 -1.03 15.73
N PRO A 298 21.27 -1.72 16.17
CA PRO A 298 21.16 -3.16 15.99
C PRO A 298 21.25 -3.58 14.53
N LEU A 299 20.56 -2.88 13.61
CA LEU A 299 20.67 -3.14 12.19
C LEU A 299 22.11 -3.04 11.69
N LEU A 300 22.79 -1.91 11.98
CA LEU A 300 24.15 -1.67 11.52
C LEU A 300 25.15 -2.64 12.12
N THR A 301 25.03 -2.98 13.39
CA THR A 301 25.92 -3.91 14.08
C THR A 301 25.77 -5.34 13.57
N ASN A 302 24.52 -5.79 13.32
CA ASN A 302 24.25 -7.16 12.91
C ASN A 302 24.54 -7.38 11.41
N LYS A 303 24.13 -6.43 10.56
CA LYS A 303 24.22 -6.60 9.10
C LYS A 303 25.50 -6.03 8.51
N PHE A 304 26.12 -5.04 9.18
CA PHE A 304 27.32 -4.33 8.68
C PHE A 304 28.40 -4.18 9.75
N PRO A 305 28.87 -5.26 10.37
CA PRO A 305 29.81 -5.20 11.49
C PRO A 305 31.11 -4.48 11.12
N GLY A 306 31.53 -3.53 11.96
CA GLY A 306 32.79 -2.80 11.80
C GLY A 306 32.83 -1.78 10.65
N ARG A 307 31.73 -1.55 9.97
CA ARG A 307 31.67 -0.57 8.85
C ARG A 307 31.56 0.86 9.35
N ARG A 308 32.34 1.76 8.75
CA ARG A 308 32.16 3.20 8.97
C ARG A 308 30.87 3.65 8.32
N CYS A 309 30.07 4.45 9.04
CA CYS A 309 28.82 4.99 8.57
C CYS A 309 28.90 6.52 8.52
N LEU A 310 28.39 7.09 7.45
CA LEU A 310 28.14 8.53 7.32
C LEU A 310 26.64 8.76 7.28
N VAL A 311 26.12 9.42 8.30
CA VAL A 311 24.70 9.77 8.41
C VAL A 311 24.45 11.09 7.71
N ILE A 312 23.49 11.12 6.80
CA ILE A 312 23.00 12.31 6.12
C ILE A 312 21.59 12.57 6.60
N ILE A 313 21.36 13.72 7.20
CA ILE A 313 20.10 14.05 7.87
C ILE A 313 19.56 15.42 7.40
N ASP A 314 18.26 15.66 7.62
CA ASP A 314 17.64 16.97 7.37
C ASP A 314 18.47 18.10 8.03
N PRO A 315 18.76 19.20 7.32
CA PRO A 315 19.37 20.39 7.90
C PRO A 315 18.64 20.93 9.13
N ALA A 316 17.32 20.78 9.22
CA ALA A 316 16.54 21.19 10.38
C ALA A 316 16.92 20.42 11.67
N ALA A 317 17.48 19.22 11.56
CA ALA A 317 17.94 18.45 12.71
C ALA A 317 19.09 19.11 13.49
N PHE A 318 19.74 20.13 12.92
CA PHE A 318 20.78 20.93 13.56
C PHE A 318 20.23 22.20 14.25
N GLN A 319 18.93 22.48 14.11
CA GLN A 319 18.31 23.60 14.77
C GLN A 319 17.93 23.24 16.21
N ARG A 320 18.13 24.18 17.13
CA ARG A 320 17.71 24.03 18.54
C ARG A 320 16.20 24.21 18.65
N VAL A 321 15.56 23.35 19.44
CA VAL A 321 14.14 23.50 19.80
C VAL A 321 14.07 24.30 21.09
N GLN A 322 13.07 25.17 21.24
CA GLN A 322 12.92 26.05 22.43
C GLN A 322 12.82 25.30 23.76
N THR A 323 12.44 24.04 23.73
CA THR A 323 12.23 23.19 24.90
C THR A 323 13.42 22.31 25.28
N ASP A 324 14.41 22.16 24.41
CA ASP A 324 15.60 21.34 24.66
C ASP A 324 16.84 22.02 24.05
N GLU A 325 17.92 22.12 24.85
CA GLU A 325 19.19 22.69 24.38
C GLU A 325 19.91 21.76 23.38
N ARG A 326 19.55 20.47 23.33
CA ARG A 326 20.13 19.47 22.42
C ARG A 326 19.40 19.43 21.10
N THR A 327 20.19 19.46 20.01
CA THR A 327 19.64 19.23 18.68
C THR A 327 19.44 17.72 18.43
N VAL A 328 18.57 17.37 17.49
CA VAL A 328 18.44 15.98 17.04
C VAL A 328 19.77 15.43 16.53
N ALA A 329 20.55 16.24 15.82
CA ALA A 329 21.90 15.89 15.37
C ALA A 329 22.85 15.53 16.53
N ASP A 330 22.73 16.24 17.68
CA ASP A 330 23.56 15.93 18.86
C ASP A 330 23.24 14.58 19.49
N ILE A 331 21.98 14.12 19.41
CA ILE A 331 21.59 12.77 19.82
C ILE A 331 22.34 11.72 19.01
N TYR A 332 22.35 11.84 17.69
CA TYR A 332 23.07 10.89 16.82
C TYR A 332 24.58 10.95 17.02
N LYS A 333 25.17 12.14 17.21
CA LYS A 333 26.60 12.30 17.54
C LYS A 333 26.96 11.64 18.87
N ALA A 334 26.15 11.84 19.91
CA ALA A 334 26.35 11.23 21.21
C ALA A 334 26.30 9.70 21.17
N GLU A 335 25.54 9.16 20.21
CA GLU A 335 25.48 7.73 19.95
C GLU A 335 26.61 7.20 19.03
N GLY A 336 27.60 8.04 18.68
CA GLY A 336 28.82 7.66 17.97
C GLY A 336 28.77 7.76 16.45
N PHE A 337 27.75 8.40 15.87
CA PHE A 337 27.64 8.57 14.44
C PHE A 337 28.38 9.81 13.92
N THR A 338 29.02 9.68 12.76
CA THR A 338 29.47 10.83 11.97
C THR A 338 28.30 11.36 11.16
N ILE A 339 27.93 12.63 11.36
CA ILE A 339 26.73 13.22 10.76
C ILE A 339 27.08 14.42 9.89
N LYS A 340 26.42 14.50 8.74
CA LYS A 340 26.41 15.70 7.88
C LYS A 340 24.96 16.14 7.61
N PRO A 341 24.67 17.46 7.56
CA PRO A 341 23.39 17.94 7.03
C PRO A 341 23.35 17.67 5.52
N ALA A 342 22.15 17.38 5.01
CA ALA A 342 21.91 17.44 3.58
C ALA A 342 22.17 18.86 3.06
N ARG A 343 22.64 19.00 1.82
CA ARG A 343 23.05 20.30 1.26
C ARG A 343 21.92 21.31 1.16
N THR A 344 20.70 20.85 1.04
CA THR A 344 19.49 21.67 0.94
C THR A 344 18.26 20.90 1.40
N ASN A 345 17.23 21.63 1.84
CA ASN A 345 15.91 21.06 2.11
C ASN A 345 14.89 21.33 0.97
N SER A 346 15.34 21.86 -0.17
CA SER A 346 14.48 22.07 -1.34
C SER A 346 13.96 20.75 -1.88
N ILE A 347 12.62 20.57 -1.86
CA ILE A 347 11.95 19.36 -2.34
C ILE A 347 12.31 19.09 -3.81
N ALA A 348 12.30 20.10 -4.66
CA ALA A 348 12.65 19.95 -6.07
C ALA A 348 14.09 19.43 -6.28
N ALA A 349 15.07 19.95 -5.52
CA ALA A 349 16.45 19.50 -5.59
C ALA A 349 16.61 18.04 -5.09
N ARG A 350 15.87 17.68 -4.03
CA ARG A 350 15.87 16.33 -3.47
C ARG A 350 15.30 15.31 -4.45
N ILE A 351 14.16 15.62 -5.08
CA ILE A 351 13.54 14.77 -6.10
C ILE A 351 14.47 14.61 -7.31
N ALA A 352 15.03 15.72 -7.82
CA ALA A 352 15.95 15.69 -8.95
C ALA A 352 17.19 14.81 -8.67
N ALA A 353 17.70 14.77 -7.43
CA ALA A 353 18.80 13.93 -7.07
C ALA A 353 18.45 12.42 -7.14
N VAL A 354 17.24 12.04 -6.74
CA VAL A 354 16.75 10.65 -6.90
C VAL A 354 16.56 10.31 -8.37
N ASP A 355 15.90 11.17 -9.14
CA ASP A 355 15.64 10.95 -10.57
C ASP A 355 16.94 10.72 -11.37
N LYS A 356 18.03 11.37 -10.99
CA LYS A 356 19.35 11.12 -11.60
C LYS A 356 19.81 9.68 -11.40
N PHE A 357 19.64 9.09 -10.22
CA PHE A 357 20.02 7.69 -9.97
C PHE A 357 19.05 6.72 -10.66
N LEU A 358 17.77 7.06 -10.76
CA LEU A 358 16.77 6.25 -11.46
C LEU A 358 17.02 6.20 -12.98
N THR A 359 17.44 7.32 -13.58
CA THR A 359 17.64 7.41 -15.03
C THR A 359 19.07 7.13 -15.49
N ARG A 360 20.03 7.12 -14.55
CA ARG A 360 21.44 6.92 -14.83
C ARG A 360 21.74 5.47 -15.22
N LEU A 361 22.54 5.29 -16.25
CA LEU A 361 23.13 4.01 -16.62
C LEU A 361 24.64 4.01 -16.29
N VAL A 362 25.11 2.91 -15.74
CA VAL A 362 26.51 2.63 -15.44
C VAL A 362 26.86 1.29 -16.11
N ASP A 363 27.72 1.32 -17.12
CA ASP A 363 28.06 0.15 -17.93
C ASP A 363 26.83 -0.60 -18.48
N GLY A 364 25.84 0.17 -18.96
CA GLY A 364 24.60 -0.36 -19.54
C GLY A 364 23.60 -0.93 -18.51
N LYS A 365 23.85 -0.79 -17.22
CA LYS A 365 22.98 -1.23 -16.11
C LYS A 365 22.48 -0.05 -15.30
N SER A 366 21.41 -0.23 -14.54
CA SER A 366 20.84 0.82 -13.69
C SER A 366 21.88 1.43 -12.74
N GLY A 367 21.85 2.75 -12.57
CA GLY A 367 22.62 3.48 -11.57
C GLY A 367 22.11 3.34 -10.14
N LEU A 368 20.94 2.74 -9.95
CA LEU A 368 20.33 2.43 -8.66
C LEU A 368 19.98 0.94 -8.61
N ILE A 369 20.38 0.25 -7.54
CA ILE A 369 19.97 -1.12 -7.25
C ILE A 369 19.50 -1.21 -5.80
N ILE A 370 18.35 -1.85 -5.58
CA ILE A 370 17.68 -1.92 -4.28
C ILE A 370 17.49 -3.38 -3.88
N ASP A 371 17.78 -3.71 -2.63
CA ASP A 371 17.52 -5.02 -2.05
C ASP A 371 16.01 -5.32 -2.03
N PRO A 372 15.57 -6.50 -2.52
CA PRO A 372 14.15 -6.81 -2.70
C PRO A 372 13.37 -6.93 -1.39
N GLU A 373 14.00 -7.43 -0.32
CA GLU A 373 13.33 -7.74 0.93
C GLU A 373 13.58 -6.70 2.01
N SER A 374 14.85 -6.45 2.31
CA SER A 374 15.25 -5.55 3.40
C SER A 374 14.90 -4.09 3.14
N ALA A 375 14.83 -3.67 1.88
CA ALA A 375 14.44 -2.31 1.50
C ALA A 375 12.97 -2.18 1.03
N SER A 376 12.11 -3.13 1.38
CA SER A 376 10.68 -3.14 1.00
C SER A 376 9.93 -1.83 1.29
N PRO A 377 10.11 -1.14 2.45
CA PRO A 377 9.45 0.14 2.68
C PRO A 377 9.82 1.22 1.66
N LEU A 378 11.09 1.29 1.26
CA LEU A 378 11.56 2.21 0.23
C LEU A 378 10.99 1.86 -1.14
N ILE A 379 11.00 0.57 -1.51
CA ILE A 379 10.42 0.10 -2.77
C ILE A 379 8.95 0.51 -2.88
N LYS A 380 8.16 0.33 -1.82
CA LYS A 380 6.75 0.73 -1.79
C LYS A 380 6.57 2.25 -1.96
N ALA A 381 7.42 3.05 -1.32
CA ALA A 381 7.38 4.50 -1.47
C ALA A 381 7.69 4.93 -2.92
N LEU A 382 8.75 4.38 -3.54
CA LEU A 382 9.16 4.70 -4.90
C LEU A 382 8.14 4.23 -5.94
N ALA A 383 7.51 3.07 -5.71
CA ALA A 383 6.53 2.48 -6.62
C ALA A 383 5.19 3.21 -6.67
N GLY A 384 4.94 4.20 -5.78
CA GLY A 384 3.76 5.03 -5.87
C GLY A 384 3.10 5.40 -4.54
N LYS A 385 3.54 4.84 -3.38
CA LYS A 385 3.00 5.26 -2.08
C LYS A 385 3.42 6.69 -1.70
N TYR A 386 4.56 7.16 -2.20
CA TYR A 386 4.95 8.57 -2.13
C TYR A 386 4.53 9.27 -3.41
N MET A 387 3.49 10.10 -3.33
CA MET A 387 2.78 10.65 -4.47
C MET A 387 2.41 12.11 -4.29
N TYR A 388 2.04 12.76 -5.37
CA TYR A 388 1.35 14.06 -5.34
C TYR A 388 -0.16 13.81 -5.23
N LYS A 389 -0.85 14.52 -4.34
CA LYS A 389 -2.32 14.54 -4.35
C LYS A 389 -2.83 15.17 -5.65
N ILE A 390 -3.94 14.64 -6.11
CA ILE A 390 -4.69 15.24 -7.22
C ILE A 390 -5.90 15.92 -6.59
N ASN A 391 -6.07 17.20 -6.83
CA ASN A 391 -7.20 17.96 -6.33
C ASN A 391 -8.49 17.60 -7.10
N THR A 392 -9.65 18.02 -6.58
CA THR A 392 -10.97 17.77 -7.19
C THR A 392 -11.12 18.27 -8.64
N LYS A 393 -10.20 19.09 -9.12
CA LYS A 393 -10.14 19.59 -10.51
C LYS A 393 -9.18 18.79 -11.40
N GLY A 394 -8.61 17.68 -10.89
CA GLY A 394 -7.64 16.86 -11.61
C GLY A 394 -6.23 17.45 -11.71
N ALA A 395 -5.95 18.57 -11.04
CA ALA A 395 -4.62 19.19 -11.03
C ALA A 395 -3.78 18.61 -9.88
N LYS A 396 -2.50 18.38 -10.18
CA LYS A 396 -1.50 17.88 -9.25
C LYS A 396 -1.13 18.98 -8.25
N ASP A 397 -1.01 18.63 -6.97
CA ASP A 397 -0.46 19.54 -5.96
C ASP A 397 1.01 19.87 -6.24
N GLU A 398 1.44 21.07 -5.84
CA GLU A 398 2.84 21.52 -6.02
C GLU A 398 3.83 20.68 -5.20
N LYS A 399 3.40 20.12 -4.07
CA LYS A 399 4.23 19.34 -3.15
C LYS A 399 3.69 17.93 -3.02
N PRO A 400 4.59 16.93 -2.86
CA PRO A 400 4.19 15.57 -2.54
C PRO A 400 3.41 15.48 -1.24
N ASP A 401 2.52 14.50 -1.15
CA ASP A 401 1.78 14.21 0.07
C ASP A 401 2.70 13.74 1.21
N LYS A 402 2.41 14.21 2.41
CA LYS A 402 3.14 13.86 3.64
C LYS A 402 2.45 12.71 4.37
N SER A 403 2.20 11.60 3.67
CA SER A 403 1.64 10.39 4.30
C SER A 403 2.75 9.51 4.88
N HIS A 404 2.69 9.29 6.20
CA HIS A 404 3.58 8.41 6.94
C HIS A 404 3.24 6.93 6.67
N PRO A 405 4.20 6.00 6.63
CA PRO A 405 5.66 6.21 6.71
C PRO A 405 6.31 6.51 5.34
N TRP A 406 5.53 6.64 4.26
CA TRP A 406 6.03 6.69 2.88
C TRP A 406 6.79 7.99 2.58
N SER A 407 6.31 9.12 3.10
CA SER A 407 7.02 10.39 2.99
C SER A 407 8.36 10.36 3.73
N ASP A 408 8.40 9.75 4.91
CA ASP A 408 9.58 9.77 5.78
C ASP A 408 10.71 8.93 5.17
N ILE A 409 10.39 7.71 4.68
CA ILE A 409 11.40 6.88 4.04
C ILE A 409 11.87 7.44 2.70
N ALA A 410 10.96 8.10 1.95
CA ALA A 410 11.33 8.79 0.72
C ALA A 410 12.21 10.01 1.00
N ASP A 411 11.93 10.79 2.04
CA ASP A 411 12.74 11.94 2.44
C ASP A 411 14.14 11.48 2.92
N ALA A 412 14.22 10.42 3.72
CA ALA A 412 15.48 9.81 4.11
C ALA A 412 16.34 9.39 2.89
N PHE A 413 15.72 8.75 1.90
CA PHE A 413 16.39 8.38 0.66
C PHE A 413 16.83 9.58 -0.17
N GLN A 414 16.01 10.61 -0.27
CA GLN A 414 16.33 11.85 -0.98
C GLN A 414 17.55 12.56 -0.36
N TYR A 415 17.69 12.60 0.97
CA TYR A 415 18.87 13.16 1.63
C TYR A 415 20.14 12.37 1.30
N MET A 416 20.07 11.05 1.27
CA MET A 416 21.17 10.19 0.82
C MET A 416 21.56 10.49 -0.63
N CYS A 417 20.60 10.55 -1.55
CA CYS A 417 20.84 10.83 -2.97
C CYS A 417 21.46 12.21 -3.20
N LEU A 418 21.02 13.24 -2.48
CA LEU A 418 21.64 14.57 -2.53
C LEU A 418 23.11 14.55 -2.17
N HIS A 419 23.51 13.76 -1.20
CA HIS A 419 24.90 13.61 -0.80
C HIS A 419 25.70 12.82 -1.84
N ALA A 420 25.16 11.70 -2.29
CA ALA A 420 25.80 10.82 -3.27
C ALA A 420 26.00 11.49 -4.65
N ASP A 421 25.02 12.32 -5.09
CA ASP A 421 25.10 13.08 -6.35
C ASP A 421 26.18 14.17 -6.31
N GLY A 422 26.54 14.66 -5.14
CA GLY A 422 27.52 15.74 -4.98
C GLY A 422 28.97 15.38 -5.22
N GLY A 423 29.30 14.14 -5.45
CA GLY A 423 30.68 13.71 -5.77
C GLY A 423 31.69 13.83 -4.63
N GLU A 424 31.29 14.26 -3.43
CA GLU A 424 32.21 14.41 -2.29
C GLU A 424 32.89 13.11 -1.86
N VAL A 425 32.34 11.97 -2.23
CA VAL A 425 32.90 10.65 -1.92
C VAL A 425 34.10 10.32 -2.84
N PHE A 426 34.15 10.87 -4.05
CA PHE A 426 35.22 10.61 -5.03
C PHE A 426 36.27 11.72 -5.14
N GLY A 427 35.95 12.95 -4.75
CA GLY A 427 36.84 14.09 -4.89
C GLY A 427 38.14 13.98 -4.08
N ALA A 428 38.08 13.36 -2.91
CA ALA A 428 39.28 13.20 -2.05
C ALA A 428 40.30 12.18 -2.58
N ALA A 429 39.83 11.11 -3.26
CA ALA A 429 40.71 10.07 -3.80
C ALA A 429 41.35 10.47 -5.14
N MET A 430 40.65 11.18 -6.02
CA MET A 430 41.22 11.65 -7.29
C MET A 430 42.25 12.78 -7.10
N HIS A 431 42.04 13.70 -6.16
CA HIS A 431 43.01 14.74 -5.86
C HIS A 431 44.25 14.21 -5.16
N ALA A 432 44.18 13.08 -4.45
CA ALA A 432 45.38 12.43 -3.85
C ALA A 432 46.25 11.72 -4.89
N ASN A 433 45.65 11.13 -5.92
CA ASN A 433 46.41 10.49 -7.01
C ASN A 433 47.05 11.49 -7.99
N ASN A 434 46.35 12.56 -8.36
CA ASN A 434 46.93 13.60 -9.21
C ASN A 434 48.09 14.39 -8.54
N ARG A 435 48.09 14.51 -7.21
CA ARG A 435 49.24 15.13 -6.51
C ARG A 435 50.47 14.22 -6.40
N ARG A 436 50.35 12.92 -6.60
CA ARG A 436 51.50 12.00 -6.63
C ARG A 436 52.16 11.90 -8.00
N GLU A 437 51.44 12.10 -9.10
CA GLU A 437 52.02 12.09 -10.44
C GLU A 437 52.75 13.39 -10.82
N VAL A 438 52.32 14.54 -10.30
CA VAL A 438 52.98 15.84 -10.60
C VAL A 438 54.32 16.05 -9.87
N LYS A 439 54.65 15.23 -8.88
CA LYS A 439 55.95 15.33 -8.15
C LYS A 439 57.08 14.50 -8.74
N LYS A 440 56.92 13.84 -9.89
CA LYS A 440 57.98 13.00 -10.49
C LYS A 440 58.60 13.56 -11.77
N VAL A 441 58.28 14.76 -12.19
CA VAL A 441 58.84 15.36 -13.42
C VAL A 441 59.44 16.74 -13.14
N SER A 442 60.36 16.83 -12.16
CA SER A 442 61.26 18.00 -12.05
C SER A 442 62.53 17.65 -11.31
N ALA A 443 63.38 16.82 -11.91
CA ALA A 443 64.77 16.72 -11.57
C ALA A 443 65.57 16.15 -12.78
N GLY A 444 66.00 17.03 -13.62
CA GLY A 444 66.80 16.75 -14.80
C GLY A 444 67.21 18.06 -15.44
N GLY A 445 68.06 18.86 -14.69
CA GLY A 445 68.65 20.04 -15.23
C GLY A 445 69.88 19.69 -16.08
N TRP A 446 70.04 20.44 -17.10
CA TRP A 446 71.19 20.43 -17.98
C TRP A 446 72.24 21.40 -17.47
N THR A 447 73.51 20.96 -17.41
CA THR A 447 74.68 21.72 -17.79
C THR A 447 75.48 20.92 -18.80
#